data_09f43a3d7817beaa0cd6484b9d0918d4
#
_entry.id   09f43a3d7817beaa0cd6484b9d0918d4
#
_cell.length_a   1.000
_cell.length_b   1.000
_cell.length_c   1.000
_cell.angle_alpha   90.00
_cell.angle_beta   90.00
_cell.angle_gamma   90.00
#
_symmetry.space_group_name_H-M   'P 1'
#
loop_
_entity.id
_entity.type
_entity.pdbx_description
1 polymer ?
#
loop_
_entity_poly.entity_id
_entity_poly.type
_entity_poly.pdbx_seq_one_letter_code
_entity_poly.pdbx_strand_id
1 'polypeptide(L)'
;TTKEEKIQHHQTHRIDRLVFTHPSFYGVENSAILKGMNVLNEKIPNKARGVCAIKMDASENFLQELHGQGIRGVRLNLDNKGGMPLELKEISKLEDKIKSLGWHLEYLFPGKDIVELEPVLSNASVPISIGHFAYQPATAGIHSDGFKTLLKLVKDGNTWIKISGANRVSETDLPPYDDVLPMARALVEANSD
;
A
#
# COMPACT_ATOMS: atom_id res chain seq x y z
N THR A 1 -16.26 13.02 7.37
CA THR A 1 -15.86 13.99 6.33
C THR A 1 -16.84 13.91 5.19
N THR A 2 -17.49 14.98 4.82
CA THR A 2 -18.42 15.05 3.68
C THR A 2 -17.65 14.99 2.34
N LYS A 3 -18.39 14.79 1.24
CA LYS A 3 -17.87 14.84 -0.13
C LYS A 3 -17.23 16.19 -0.44
N GLU A 4 -17.90 17.27 -0.06
CA GLU A 4 -17.49 18.65 -0.29
C GLU A 4 -16.22 18.98 0.49
N GLU A 5 -16.15 18.62 1.76
CA GLU A 5 -14.95 18.79 2.60
C GLU A 5 -13.74 18.04 2.02
N LYS A 6 -13.95 16.82 1.52
CA LYS A 6 -12.88 16.03 0.90
C LYS A 6 -12.33 16.71 -0.37
N ILE A 7 -13.23 17.23 -1.23
CA ILE A 7 -12.84 17.92 -2.46
C ILE A 7 -12.11 19.23 -2.12
N GLN A 8 -12.62 20.01 -1.17
CA GLN A 8 -11.98 21.23 -0.72
C GLN A 8 -10.57 20.96 -0.16
N HIS A 9 -10.43 19.90 0.67
CA HIS A 9 -9.13 19.48 1.20
C HIS A 9 -8.14 19.16 0.06
N HIS A 10 -8.56 18.42 -0.96
CA HIS A 10 -7.69 18.11 -2.11
C HIS A 10 -7.28 19.36 -2.90
N GLN A 11 -8.18 20.32 -3.06
CA GLN A 11 -7.88 21.59 -3.72
C GLN A 11 -6.89 22.43 -2.92
N THR A 12 -7.13 22.57 -1.61
CA THR A 12 -6.26 23.31 -0.69
C THR A 12 -4.83 22.79 -0.69
N HIS A 13 -4.68 21.44 -0.70
CA HIS A 13 -3.38 20.79 -0.65
C HIS A 13 -2.82 20.42 -2.03
N ARG A 14 -3.45 20.87 -3.13
CA ARG A 14 -3.05 20.58 -4.52
C ARG A 14 -2.85 19.08 -4.79
N ILE A 15 -3.77 18.27 -4.26
CA ILE A 15 -3.75 16.81 -4.46
C ILE A 15 -4.41 16.50 -5.80
N ASP A 16 -3.61 16.12 -6.80
CA ASP A 16 -4.10 15.81 -8.14
C ASP A 16 -4.76 14.44 -8.23
N ARG A 17 -4.20 13.45 -7.56
CA ARG A 17 -4.65 12.05 -7.60
C ARG A 17 -4.69 11.46 -6.20
N LEU A 18 -5.54 10.45 -6.01
CA LEU A 18 -5.57 9.71 -4.76
C LEU A 18 -5.83 8.22 -4.98
N VAL A 19 -5.41 7.43 -4.00
CA VAL A 19 -5.69 5.99 -3.96
C VAL A 19 -6.49 5.70 -2.70
N PHE A 20 -7.65 5.07 -2.88
CA PHE A 20 -8.41 4.49 -1.78
C PHE A 20 -7.83 3.13 -1.45
N THR A 21 -7.31 2.97 -0.27
CA THR A 21 -6.82 1.69 0.23
C THR A 21 -7.89 1.02 1.08
N HIS A 22 -8.17 -0.23 0.81
CA HIS A 22 -9.19 -1.01 1.50
C HIS A 22 -8.84 -1.21 2.99
N PRO A 23 -9.69 -0.79 3.94
CA PRO A 23 -9.47 -1.06 5.36
C PRO A 23 -9.82 -2.52 5.71
N SER A 24 -8.94 -3.19 6.43
CA SER A 24 -9.05 -4.63 6.73
C SER A 24 -10.32 -5.04 7.48
N PHE A 25 -10.93 -4.13 8.24
CA PHE A 25 -12.16 -4.42 8.99
C PHE A 25 -13.41 -4.63 8.11
N TYR A 26 -13.35 -4.32 6.82
CA TYR A 26 -14.41 -4.66 5.86
C TYR A 26 -14.25 -6.06 5.24
N GLY A 27 -13.25 -6.85 5.66
CA GLY A 27 -13.00 -8.15 5.06
C GLY A 27 -12.68 -8.05 3.57
N VAL A 28 -13.50 -8.64 2.72
CA VAL A 28 -13.39 -8.55 1.25
C VAL A 28 -14.50 -7.71 0.61
N GLU A 29 -15.21 -6.90 1.42
CA GLU A 29 -16.28 -6.03 0.94
C GLU A 29 -15.73 -4.69 0.45
N ASN A 30 -15.84 -4.41 -0.84
CA ASN A 30 -15.21 -3.28 -1.50
C ASN A 30 -16.16 -2.08 -1.77
N SER A 31 -17.45 -2.18 -1.45
CA SER A 31 -18.45 -1.16 -1.81
C SER A 31 -18.10 0.24 -1.31
N ALA A 32 -17.51 0.35 -0.12
CA ALA A 32 -17.14 1.64 0.46
C ALA A 32 -16.07 2.37 -0.36
N ILE A 33 -15.02 1.67 -0.79
CA ILE A 33 -13.97 2.28 -1.62
C ILE A 33 -14.48 2.59 -3.03
N LEU A 34 -15.25 1.69 -3.64
CA LEU A 34 -15.84 1.89 -4.96
C LEU A 34 -16.77 3.10 -4.97
N LYS A 35 -17.64 3.23 -3.97
CA LYS A 35 -18.51 4.40 -3.81
C LYS A 35 -17.70 5.69 -3.63
N GLY A 36 -16.65 5.66 -2.80
CA GLY A 36 -15.77 6.81 -2.60
C GLY A 36 -15.06 7.25 -3.89
N MET A 37 -14.56 6.29 -4.67
CA MET A 37 -13.91 6.54 -5.96
C MET A 37 -14.87 7.12 -6.98
N ASN A 38 -16.07 6.53 -7.13
CA ASN A 38 -17.09 7.00 -8.07
C ASN A 38 -17.48 8.45 -7.80
N VAL A 39 -17.74 8.79 -6.53
CA VAL A 39 -18.08 10.15 -6.10
C VAL A 39 -17.03 11.18 -6.53
N LEU A 40 -15.74 10.84 -6.48
CA LEU A 40 -14.67 11.77 -6.91
C LEU A 40 -14.49 11.76 -8.42
N ASN A 41 -14.56 10.60 -9.06
CA ASN A 41 -14.34 10.45 -10.50
C ASN A 41 -15.50 11.04 -11.33
N GLU A 42 -16.72 11.11 -10.80
CA GLU A 42 -17.84 11.84 -11.43
C GLU A 42 -17.54 13.34 -11.62
N LYS A 43 -16.83 13.95 -10.65
CA LYS A 43 -16.49 15.38 -10.72
C LYS A 43 -15.18 15.65 -11.45
N ILE A 44 -14.19 14.79 -11.24
CA ILE A 44 -12.85 14.90 -11.82
C ILE A 44 -12.46 13.53 -12.35
N PRO A 45 -12.58 13.29 -13.66
CA PRO A 45 -12.27 12.00 -14.26
C PRO A 45 -10.83 11.54 -13.92
N ASN A 46 -10.69 10.25 -13.59
CA ASN A 46 -9.41 9.63 -13.22
C ASN A 46 -8.72 10.20 -11.97
N LYS A 47 -9.43 10.95 -11.13
CA LYS A 47 -8.92 11.51 -9.87
C LYS A 47 -8.55 10.41 -8.87
N ALA A 48 -9.35 9.36 -8.79
CA ALA A 48 -9.23 8.31 -7.81
C ALA A 48 -8.97 6.93 -8.43
N ARG A 49 -8.15 6.14 -7.75
CA ARG A 49 -7.94 4.71 -7.96
C ARG A 49 -8.14 3.97 -6.65
N GLY A 50 -8.24 2.64 -6.70
CA GLY A 50 -8.42 1.84 -5.50
C GLY A 50 -7.49 0.65 -5.41
N VAL A 51 -7.21 0.27 -4.16
CA VAL A 51 -6.61 -1.00 -3.78
C VAL A 51 -7.67 -1.76 -3.01
N CYS A 52 -8.08 -2.93 -3.50
CA CYS A 52 -9.19 -3.72 -2.96
C CYS A 52 -8.71 -4.90 -2.10
N ALA A 53 -9.65 -5.62 -1.52
CA ALA A 53 -9.44 -6.98 -1.02
C ALA A 53 -10.34 -7.93 -1.85
N ILE A 54 -9.84 -9.13 -2.16
CA ILE A 54 -10.57 -10.12 -2.96
C ILE A 54 -10.48 -11.50 -2.32
N LYS A 55 -11.38 -12.40 -2.68
CA LYS A 55 -11.25 -13.82 -2.36
C LYS A 55 -10.33 -14.51 -3.37
N MET A 56 -9.64 -15.57 -2.96
CA MET A 56 -8.76 -16.34 -3.86
C MET A 56 -9.52 -17.01 -5.01
N ASP A 57 -10.79 -17.34 -4.82
CA ASP A 57 -11.69 -17.91 -5.82
C ASP A 57 -12.41 -16.85 -6.70
N ALA A 58 -12.07 -15.57 -6.55
CA ALA A 58 -12.62 -14.50 -7.37
C ALA A 58 -12.44 -14.81 -8.87
N SER A 59 -13.52 -14.67 -9.64
CA SER A 59 -13.52 -14.94 -11.08
C SER A 59 -12.81 -13.83 -11.88
N GLU A 60 -12.30 -14.17 -13.04
CA GLU A 60 -11.69 -13.19 -13.96
C GLU A 60 -12.67 -12.05 -14.33
N ASN A 61 -13.95 -12.39 -14.58
CA ASN A 61 -14.97 -11.39 -14.88
C ASN A 61 -15.15 -10.39 -13.75
N PHE A 62 -15.15 -10.85 -12.50
CA PHE A 62 -15.22 -9.97 -11.33
C PHE A 62 -13.98 -9.07 -11.22
N LEU A 63 -12.79 -9.59 -11.49
CA LEU A 63 -11.57 -8.78 -11.50
C LEU A 63 -11.57 -7.73 -12.61
N GLN A 64 -12.07 -8.08 -13.81
CA GLN A 64 -12.24 -7.14 -14.91
C GLN A 64 -13.27 -6.04 -14.59
N GLU A 65 -14.35 -6.38 -13.92
CA GLU A 65 -15.33 -5.41 -13.44
C GLU A 65 -14.69 -4.42 -12.45
N LEU A 66 -13.97 -4.91 -11.46
CA LEU A 66 -13.21 -4.05 -10.51
C LEU A 66 -12.17 -3.19 -11.23
N HIS A 67 -11.48 -3.74 -12.24
CA HIS A 67 -10.53 -2.99 -13.05
C HIS A 67 -11.21 -1.83 -13.79
N GLY A 68 -12.36 -2.08 -14.41
CA GLY A 68 -13.18 -1.08 -15.08
C GLY A 68 -13.63 0.04 -14.14
N GLN A 69 -13.89 -0.29 -12.88
CA GLN A 69 -14.23 0.68 -11.82
C GLN A 69 -13.01 1.44 -11.26
N GLY A 70 -11.79 1.16 -11.71
CA GLY A 70 -10.59 1.90 -11.33
C GLY A 70 -9.73 1.26 -10.23
N ILE A 71 -9.99 0.00 -9.87
CA ILE A 71 -9.10 -0.77 -8.98
C ILE A 71 -7.79 -1.06 -9.72
N ARG A 72 -6.66 -0.96 -9.00
CA ARG A 72 -5.31 -1.16 -9.54
C ARG A 72 -4.40 -1.96 -8.63
N GLY A 73 -4.92 -2.54 -7.55
CA GLY A 73 -4.13 -3.38 -6.66
C GLY A 73 -4.97 -4.15 -5.66
N VAL A 74 -4.33 -5.10 -5.01
CA VAL A 74 -4.89 -5.91 -3.91
C VAL A 74 -4.08 -5.70 -2.65
N ARG A 75 -4.76 -5.49 -1.52
CA ARG A 75 -4.14 -5.33 -0.21
C ARG A 75 -4.02 -6.65 0.52
N LEU A 76 -2.81 -6.97 0.93
CA LEU A 76 -2.47 -8.06 1.83
C LEU A 76 -2.14 -7.50 3.21
N ASN A 77 -2.95 -7.82 4.22
CA ASN A 77 -2.68 -7.47 5.59
C ASN A 77 -2.24 -8.73 6.36
N LEU A 78 -0.94 -8.87 6.56
CA LEU A 78 -0.33 -10.00 7.27
C LEU A 78 -0.28 -9.78 8.79
N ASP A 79 -0.54 -8.55 9.26
CA ASP A 79 -0.60 -8.20 10.67
C ASP A 79 -1.97 -8.48 11.30
N ASN A 80 -3.04 -8.28 10.53
CA ASN A 80 -4.41 -8.42 11.02
C ASN A 80 -5.21 -9.40 10.16
N LYS A 81 -5.66 -10.49 10.78
CA LYS A 81 -6.45 -11.54 10.12
C LYS A 81 -7.84 -11.08 9.61
N GLY A 82 -8.26 -9.85 9.93
CA GLY A 82 -9.54 -9.29 9.48
C GLY A 82 -9.60 -8.89 7.99
N GLY A 83 -8.47 -8.91 7.27
CA GLY A 83 -8.41 -8.61 5.85
C GLY A 83 -8.64 -9.83 4.96
N MET A 84 -7.87 -9.93 3.88
CA MET A 84 -7.81 -11.12 3.05
C MET A 84 -6.91 -12.15 3.73
N PRO A 85 -7.44 -13.24 4.28
CA PRO A 85 -6.63 -14.28 4.89
C PRO A 85 -5.92 -15.06 3.77
N LEU A 86 -4.61 -14.87 3.66
CA LEU A 86 -3.77 -15.51 2.66
C LEU A 86 -2.52 -16.08 3.33
N GLU A 87 -2.19 -17.32 3.03
CA GLU A 87 -0.91 -17.88 3.42
C GLU A 87 0.19 -17.47 2.42
N LEU A 88 1.42 -17.28 2.90
CA LEU A 88 2.54 -16.84 2.06
C LEU A 88 2.72 -17.69 0.80
N LYS A 89 2.49 -19.01 0.91
CA LYS A 89 2.57 -19.96 -0.24
C LYS A 89 1.51 -19.71 -1.33
N GLU A 90 0.48 -18.91 -1.05
CA GLU A 90 -0.61 -18.62 -2.00
C GLU A 90 -0.39 -17.30 -2.73
N ILE A 91 0.61 -16.50 -2.32
CA ILE A 91 0.87 -15.17 -2.89
C ILE A 91 1.14 -15.26 -4.39
N SER A 92 1.94 -16.23 -4.84
CA SER A 92 2.23 -16.41 -6.27
C SER A 92 0.97 -16.67 -7.10
N LYS A 93 0.00 -17.41 -6.57
CA LYS A 93 -1.28 -17.64 -7.26
C LYS A 93 -2.11 -16.36 -7.36
N LEU A 94 -2.03 -15.49 -6.35
CA LEU A 94 -2.69 -14.20 -6.40
C LEU A 94 -2.01 -13.29 -7.42
N GLU A 95 -0.69 -13.27 -7.46
CA GLU A 95 0.09 -12.53 -8.46
C GLU A 95 -0.30 -12.93 -9.89
N ASP A 96 -0.37 -14.24 -10.18
CA ASP A 96 -0.79 -14.76 -11.47
C ASP A 96 -2.18 -14.26 -11.88
N LYS A 97 -3.12 -14.17 -10.93
CA LYS A 97 -4.47 -13.65 -11.19
C LYS A 97 -4.50 -12.18 -11.57
N ILE A 98 -3.63 -11.36 -10.99
CA ILE A 98 -3.69 -9.89 -11.12
C ILE A 98 -2.67 -9.33 -12.12
N LYS A 99 -1.68 -10.12 -12.52
CA LYS A 99 -0.59 -9.71 -13.40
C LYS A 99 -1.06 -9.20 -14.76
N SER A 100 -1.99 -9.90 -15.37
CA SER A 100 -2.56 -9.52 -16.68
C SER A 100 -3.33 -8.19 -16.63
N LEU A 101 -3.80 -7.79 -15.44
CA LEU A 101 -4.49 -6.51 -15.21
C LEU A 101 -3.52 -5.35 -14.93
N GLY A 102 -2.22 -5.61 -14.82
CA GLY A 102 -1.23 -4.63 -14.41
C GLY A 102 -1.44 -4.11 -12.99
N TRP A 103 -2.01 -4.93 -12.10
CA TRP A 103 -2.22 -4.56 -10.72
C TRP A 103 -0.98 -4.83 -9.88
N HIS A 104 -0.90 -4.14 -8.73
CA HIS A 104 0.15 -4.33 -7.72
C HIS A 104 -0.41 -5.00 -6.45
N LEU A 105 0.48 -5.53 -5.63
CA LEU A 105 0.17 -5.96 -4.27
C LEU A 105 0.57 -4.87 -3.28
N GLU A 106 -0.35 -4.49 -2.38
CA GLU A 106 -0.06 -3.61 -1.26
C GLU A 106 0.07 -4.42 0.01
N TYR A 107 1.27 -4.41 0.61
CA TYR A 107 1.57 -5.14 1.83
C TYR A 107 1.46 -4.28 3.08
N LEU A 108 0.89 -4.88 4.12
CA LEU A 108 0.95 -4.42 5.50
C LEU A 108 1.36 -5.59 6.38
N PHE A 109 2.45 -5.44 7.12
CA PHE A 109 2.99 -6.46 8.01
C PHE A 109 3.74 -5.80 9.18
N PRO A 110 3.96 -6.52 10.32
CA PRO A 110 4.82 -6.03 11.39
C PRO A 110 6.25 -5.80 10.90
N GLY A 111 6.83 -4.64 11.22
CA GLY A 111 8.14 -4.25 10.70
C GLY A 111 9.27 -5.25 10.98
N LYS A 112 9.18 -5.99 12.09
CA LYS A 112 10.14 -7.05 12.45
C LYS A 112 10.19 -8.21 11.47
N ASP A 113 9.12 -8.44 10.70
CA ASP A 113 8.98 -9.61 9.83
C ASP A 113 9.60 -9.37 8.43
N ILE A 114 10.08 -8.16 8.14
CA ILE A 114 10.57 -7.79 6.80
C ILE A 114 11.74 -8.66 6.32
N VAL A 115 12.64 -9.05 7.22
CA VAL A 115 13.80 -9.88 6.89
C VAL A 115 13.35 -11.30 6.50
N GLU A 116 12.35 -11.84 7.20
CA GLU A 116 11.76 -13.14 6.87
C GLU A 116 10.94 -13.09 5.57
N LEU A 117 10.25 -11.98 5.32
CA LEU A 117 9.43 -11.76 4.13
C LEU A 117 10.26 -11.40 2.89
N GLU A 118 11.52 -10.98 3.03
CA GLU A 118 12.38 -10.53 1.93
C GLU A 118 12.38 -11.49 0.73
N PRO A 119 12.53 -12.83 0.89
CA PRO A 119 12.52 -13.73 -0.25
C PRO A 119 11.20 -13.73 -1.05
N VAL A 120 10.06 -13.51 -0.38
CA VAL A 120 8.75 -13.40 -1.03
C VAL A 120 8.62 -12.07 -1.76
N LEU A 121 9.03 -10.99 -1.10
CA LEU A 121 8.94 -9.63 -1.65
C LEU A 121 9.88 -9.41 -2.84
N SER A 122 11.13 -9.91 -2.76
CA SER A 122 12.11 -9.78 -3.84
C SER A 122 11.75 -10.59 -5.09
N ASN A 123 11.03 -11.70 -4.93
CA ASN A 123 10.63 -12.56 -6.04
C ASN A 123 9.24 -12.23 -6.59
N ALA A 124 8.61 -11.15 -6.14
CA ALA A 124 7.29 -10.76 -6.60
C ALA A 124 7.25 -10.55 -8.12
N SER A 125 6.31 -11.20 -8.79
CA SER A 125 6.15 -11.13 -10.25
C SER A 125 5.28 -9.93 -10.70
N VAL A 126 4.75 -9.16 -9.74
CA VAL A 126 3.99 -7.92 -9.91
C VAL A 126 4.63 -6.81 -9.07
N PRO A 127 4.38 -5.53 -9.40
CA PRO A 127 4.82 -4.43 -8.53
C PRO A 127 4.26 -4.56 -7.12
N ILE A 128 5.05 -4.18 -6.12
CA ILE A 128 4.59 -4.19 -4.73
C ILE A 128 4.67 -2.79 -4.11
N SER A 129 3.77 -2.51 -3.18
CA SER A 129 3.75 -1.32 -2.36
C SER A 129 3.73 -1.71 -0.89
N ILE A 130 4.56 -1.08 -0.07
CA ILE A 130 4.60 -1.35 1.37
C ILE A 130 4.22 -0.08 2.14
N GLY A 131 3.32 -0.22 3.10
CA GLY A 131 2.79 0.90 3.88
C GLY A 131 3.78 1.43 4.91
N HIS A 132 3.73 2.75 5.16
CA HIS A 132 4.24 3.40 6.38
C HIS A 132 5.67 3.01 6.77
N PHE A 133 6.69 3.29 5.92
CA PHE A 133 8.10 2.95 6.20
C PHE A 133 8.31 1.44 6.51
N ALA A 134 7.43 0.56 6.03
CA ALA A 134 7.38 -0.85 6.40
C ALA A 134 7.37 -1.07 7.92
N TYR A 135 6.81 -0.15 8.69
CA TYR A 135 6.80 -0.15 10.16
C TYR A 135 8.17 -0.35 10.81
N GLN A 136 9.25 0.12 10.15
CA GLN A 136 10.58 0.14 10.75
C GLN A 136 10.65 1.24 11.82
N PRO A 137 10.95 0.93 13.09
CA PRO A 137 10.99 1.95 14.13
C PRO A 137 12.21 2.89 13.92
N ALA A 138 12.01 4.18 14.11
CA ALA A 138 13.08 5.18 13.98
C ALA A 138 14.26 4.91 14.91
N THR A 139 14.00 4.37 16.10
CA THR A 139 15.02 3.94 17.09
C THR A 139 15.98 2.89 16.61
N ALA A 140 15.53 1.99 15.73
CA ALA A 140 16.42 0.98 15.16
C ALA A 140 17.44 1.60 14.19
N GLY A 141 17.14 2.78 13.64
CA GLY A 141 18.00 3.52 12.73
C GLY A 141 18.12 2.89 11.34
N ILE A 142 18.75 3.65 10.44
CA ILE A 142 18.91 3.26 9.02
C ILE A 142 19.93 2.11 8.81
N HIS A 143 20.66 1.74 9.83
CA HIS A 143 21.66 0.65 9.78
C HIS A 143 21.14 -0.68 10.33
N SER A 144 19.90 -0.73 10.82
CA SER A 144 19.27 -1.98 11.25
C SER A 144 19.08 -2.95 10.07
N ASP A 145 19.04 -4.23 10.35
CA ASP A 145 18.87 -5.25 9.30
C ASP A 145 17.52 -5.11 8.59
N GLY A 146 16.46 -4.77 9.34
CA GLY A 146 15.14 -4.50 8.75
C GLY A 146 15.17 -3.33 7.78
N PHE A 147 15.79 -2.21 8.15
CA PHE A 147 15.86 -1.05 7.26
C PHE A 147 16.80 -1.27 6.07
N LYS A 148 17.91 -1.99 6.25
CA LYS A 148 18.78 -2.41 5.13
C LYS A 148 18.05 -3.30 4.14
N THR A 149 17.24 -4.24 4.63
CA THR A 149 16.39 -5.09 3.78
C THR A 149 15.40 -4.23 3.00
N LEU A 150 14.76 -3.26 3.65
CA LEU A 150 13.86 -2.32 2.99
C LEU A 150 14.56 -1.53 1.87
N LEU A 151 15.75 -0.98 2.15
CA LEU A 151 16.55 -0.26 1.14
C LEU A 151 16.94 -1.15 -0.05
N LYS A 152 17.27 -2.43 0.20
CA LYS A 152 17.54 -3.39 -0.87
C LYS A 152 16.31 -3.56 -1.77
N LEU A 153 15.14 -3.83 -1.20
CA LEU A 153 13.89 -4.00 -1.94
C LEU A 153 13.55 -2.77 -2.80
N VAL A 154 13.78 -1.56 -2.27
CA VAL A 154 13.56 -0.31 -3.00
C VAL A 154 14.54 -0.17 -4.18
N LYS A 155 15.83 -0.47 -3.97
CA LYS A 155 16.86 -0.41 -5.02
C LYS A 155 16.60 -1.38 -6.17
N ASP A 156 15.98 -2.52 -5.90
CA ASP A 156 15.63 -3.52 -6.92
C ASP A 156 14.54 -3.02 -7.90
N GLY A 157 13.86 -1.89 -7.59
CA GLY A 157 13.00 -1.14 -8.51
C GLY A 157 11.57 -1.67 -8.66
N ASN A 158 11.21 -2.79 -8.03
CA ASN A 158 9.85 -3.34 -8.06
C ASN A 158 9.02 -3.04 -6.80
N THR A 159 9.60 -2.24 -5.89
CA THR A 159 9.02 -1.95 -4.57
C THR A 159 8.86 -0.46 -4.35
N TRP A 160 7.63 -0.03 -4.06
CA TRP A 160 7.30 1.33 -3.64
C TRP A 160 7.02 1.38 -2.14
N ILE A 161 7.54 2.40 -1.48
CA ILE A 161 7.31 2.60 -0.04
C ILE A 161 6.45 3.84 0.17
N LYS A 162 5.40 3.70 0.96
CA LYS A 162 4.65 4.87 1.42
C LYS A 162 5.41 5.58 2.53
N ILE A 163 5.96 6.74 2.21
CA ILE A 163 6.60 7.67 3.19
C ILE A 163 5.47 8.42 3.90
N SER A 164 4.78 7.74 4.81
CA SER A 164 3.62 8.25 5.53
C SER A 164 3.49 7.57 6.90
N GLY A 165 2.66 8.14 7.78
CA GLY A 165 2.47 7.56 9.10
C GLY A 165 3.73 7.66 9.98
N ALA A 166 4.45 8.77 9.92
CA ALA A 166 5.63 9.03 10.74
C ALA A 166 5.35 8.79 12.24
N ASN A 167 4.16 9.16 12.70
CA ASN A 167 3.68 8.91 14.05
C ASN A 167 3.59 7.42 14.46
N ARG A 168 3.74 6.49 13.51
CA ARG A 168 3.68 5.03 13.77
C ARG A 168 5.06 4.43 13.97
N VAL A 169 6.09 5.13 13.55
CA VAL A 169 7.49 4.66 13.54
C VAL A 169 8.41 5.57 14.36
N SER A 170 7.98 6.80 14.66
CA SER A 170 8.65 7.76 15.52
C SER A 170 8.55 7.36 16.99
N GLU A 171 9.53 7.76 17.80
CA GLU A 171 9.45 7.72 19.27
C GLU A 171 8.75 8.93 19.86
N THR A 172 8.54 10.00 19.07
CA THR A 172 7.88 11.21 19.55
C THR A 172 6.37 11.11 19.35
N ASP A 173 5.59 11.53 20.35
CA ASP A 173 4.12 11.49 20.30
C ASP A 173 3.53 12.56 19.37
N LEU A 174 4.27 13.63 19.13
CA LEU A 174 3.80 14.80 18.37
C LEU A 174 4.79 15.21 17.27
N PRO A 175 4.30 15.80 16.15
CA PRO A 175 5.17 16.34 15.10
C PRO A 175 6.16 17.37 15.68
N PRO A 176 7.32 17.56 15.01
CA PRO A 176 7.55 17.27 13.58
C PRO A 176 8.12 15.88 13.21
N TYR A 177 8.32 14.95 14.15
CA TYR A 177 8.86 13.61 13.90
C TYR A 177 10.24 13.61 13.21
N ASP A 178 11.17 14.43 13.71
CA ASP A 178 12.50 14.65 13.11
C ASP A 178 13.38 13.39 13.10
N ASP A 179 13.12 12.47 14.03
CA ASP A 179 13.77 11.16 14.13
C ASP A 179 13.48 10.24 12.91
N VAL A 180 12.39 10.51 12.17
CA VAL A 180 12.02 9.76 10.95
C VAL A 180 12.68 10.34 9.69
N LEU A 181 13.19 11.58 9.73
CA LEU A 181 13.79 12.23 8.55
C LEU A 181 14.96 11.47 7.93
N PRO A 182 15.89 10.87 8.70
CA PRO A 182 16.98 10.07 8.12
C PRO A 182 16.46 8.89 7.30
N MET A 183 15.39 8.23 7.76
CA MET A 183 14.77 7.12 7.06
C MET A 183 14.13 7.58 5.73
N ALA A 184 13.39 8.69 5.78
CA ALA A 184 12.75 9.25 4.57
C ALA A 184 13.81 9.61 3.52
N ARG A 185 14.90 10.28 3.92
CA ARG A 185 16.01 10.63 3.01
C ARG A 185 16.65 9.40 2.40
N ALA A 186 16.98 8.41 3.21
CA ALA A 186 17.62 7.19 2.72
C ALA A 186 16.74 6.42 1.71
N LEU A 187 15.42 6.42 1.90
CA LEU A 187 14.49 5.80 0.95
C LEU A 187 14.43 6.56 -0.38
N VAL A 188 14.36 7.89 -0.35
CA VAL A 188 14.37 8.73 -1.56
C VAL A 188 15.70 8.61 -2.31
N GLU A 189 16.84 8.60 -1.58
CA GLU A 189 18.16 8.42 -2.17
C GLU A 189 18.38 7.02 -2.76
N ALA A 190 17.69 6.01 -2.21
CA ALA A 190 17.82 4.64 -2.70
C ALA A 190 17.22 4.45 -4.09
N ASN A 191 16.09 5.08 -4.35
CA ASN A 191 15.44 5.11 -5.67
C ASN A 191 14.46 6.30 -5.70
N SER A 192 14.69 7.25 -6.58
CA SER A 192 13.90 8.48 -6.71
C SER A 192 12.86 8.44 -7.85
N ASP A 193 12.83 7.35 -8.62
CA ASP A 193 11.97 7.18 -9.80
C ASP A 193 10.54 6.71 -9.46
#